data_6bf2d03a39e3c7f1239649bd583c1f0c
#
_entry.id   6bf2d03a39e3c7f1239649bd583c1f0c
#
_cell.length_a   1.000
_cell.length_b   1.000
_cell.length_c   1.000
_cell.angle_alpha   90.00
_cell.angle_beta   90.00
_cell.angle_gamma   90.00
#
_symmetry.space_group_name_H-M   'P 1'
#
loop_
_entity.id
_entity.type
_entity.pdbx_description
1 polymer ?
#
loop_
_entity_poly.entity_id
_entity_poly.type
_entity_poly.pdbx_seq_one_letter_code
_entity_poly.pdbx_strand_id
1 'polypeptide(L)' 'MALQRFLFRVKDRQVEAEANKMVESLGVEDVEIRRDETVRQAWLEDYETGQTIYGLPEIEEYLENLVQS' A
#
# COMPACT_ATOMS: atom_id res chain seq x y z
N MET A 1 -14.12 2.92 -16.18
CA MET A 1 -13.29 3.54 -15.15
C MET A 1 -12.70 2.46 -14.25
N ALA A 2 -11.38 2.40 -14.17
CA ALA A 2 -10.74 1.39 -13.35
C ALA A 2 -10.83 1.78 -11.88
N LEU A 3 -11.32 0.87 -11.05
CA LEU A 3 -11.31 1.07 -9.62
C LEU A 3 -9.98 0.57 -9.07
N GLN A 4 -9.38 1.35 -8.19
CA GLN A 4 -8.16 0.92 -7.56
C GLN A 4 -8.47 -0.15 -6.52
N ARG A 5 -7.69 -1.20 -6.55
CA ARG A 5 -7.86 -2.31 -5.62
C ARG A 5 -7.35 -1.97 -4.22
N PHE A 6 -6.27 -1.16 -4.16
CA PHE A 6 -5.58 -0.89 -2.91
C PHE A 6 -5.62 0.58 -2.54
N LEU A 7 -5.82 0.84 -1.26
CA LEU A 7 -5.60 2.16 -0.69
C LEU A 7 -4.46 2.05 0.31
N PHE A 8 -3.38 2.79 0.05
CA PHE A 8 -2.17 2.76 0.86
C PHE A 8 -2.05 4.09 1.59
N ARG A 9 -2.34 4.09 2.88
CA ARG A 9 -2.24 5.31 3.68
C ARG A 9 -0.89 5.39 4.36
N VAL A 10 -0.26 6.56 4.28
CA VAL A 10 1.07 6.80 4.83
C VAL A 10 1.02 8.04 5.72
N LYS A 11 1.82 8.04 6.77
CA LYS A 11 1.72 9.09 7.78
C LYS A 11 2.46 10.37 7.40
N ASP A 12 3.49 10.29 6.58
CA ASP A 12 4.28 11.47 6.21
C ASP A 12 4.93 11.28 4.84
N ARG A 13 5.66 12.32 4.43
CA ARG A 13 6.29 12.36 3.11
C ARG A 13 7.36 11.28 2.94
N GLN A 14 8.12 11.01 3.99
CA GLN A 14 9.18 10.01 3.90
C GLN A 14 8.61 8.61 3.67
N VAL A 15 7.57 8.27 4.41
CA VAL A 15 6.90 7.00 4.25
C VAL A 15 6.20 6.92 2.90
N GLU A 16 5.66 8.05 2.44
CA GLU A 16 5.04 8.14 1.11
C GLU A 16 6.06 7.79 0.02
N ALA A 17 7.27 8.33 0.13
CA ALA A 17 8.33 8.05 -0.83
C ALA A 17 8.71 6.56 -0.82
N GLU A 18 8.78 5.97 0.37
CA GLU A 18 9.08 4.55 0.51
C GLU A 18 7.97 3.69 -0.08
N ALA A 19 6.72 4.10 0.14
CA ALA A 19 5.57 3.39 -0.40
C ALA A 19 5.55 3.43 -1.92
N ASN A 20 5.81 4.60 -2.50
CA ASN A 20 5.88 4.75 -3.95
C ASN A 20 6.96 3.86 -4.54
N LYS A 21 8.13 3.83 -3.90
CA LYS A 21 9.24 3.02 -4.36
C LYS A 21 8.90 1.53 -4.28
N MET A 22 8.23 1.14 -3.22
CA MET A 22 7.83 -0.25 -3.02
C MET A 22 6.85 -0.72 -4.10
N VAL A 23 5.77 0.03 -4.33
CA VAL A 23 4.76 -0.38 -5.30
C VAL A 23 5.31 -0.35 -6.72
N GLU A 24 6.18 0.60 -7.01
CA GLU A 24 6.83 0.68 -8.31
C GLU A 24 7.75 -0.52 -8.53
N SER A 25 8.53 -0.87 -7.52
CA SER A 25 9.44 -2.01 -7.58
C SER A 25 8.71 -3.33 -7.77
N LEU A 26 7.54 -3.47 -7.17
CA LEU A 26 6.74 -4.69 -7.27
C LEU A 26 5.81 -4.70 -8.49
N GLY A 27 5.72 -3.60 -9.21
CA GLY A 27 4.86 -3.51 -10.37
C GLY A 27 3.38 -3.40 -10.05
N VAL A 28 3.03 -2.92 -8.86
CA VAL A 28 1.64 -2.74 -8.45
C VAL A 28 1.14 -1.41 -9.01
N GLU A 29 0.09 -1.44 -9.82
CA GLU A 29 -0.42 -0.24 -10.48
C GLU A 29 -1.77 0.22 -9.96
N ASP A 30 -2.59 -0.69 -9.46
CA ASP A 30 -3.94 -0.37 -9.00
C ASP A 30 -3.95 0.00 -7.51
N VAL A 31 -3.08 0.94 -7.16
CA VAL A 31 -2.92 1.41 -5.78
C VAL A 31 -2.97 2.93 -5.74
N GLU A 32 -3.71 3.45 -4.76
CA GLU A 32 -3.70 4.88 -4.48
C GLU A 32 -2.90 5.09 -3.20
N ILE A 33 -1.87 5.91 -3.26
CA ILE A 33 -1.08 6.25 -2.08
C ILE A 33 -1.55 7.61 -1.58
N ARG A 34 -2.02 7.65 -0.36
CA ARG A 34 -2.59 8.85 0.23
C ARG A 34 -1.90 9.17 1.55
N ARG A 35 -1.44 10.41 1.67
CA ARG A 35 -0.84 10.85 2.92
C ARG A 35 -1.93 11.24 3.92
N ASP A 36 -1.84 10.69 5.12
CA ASP A 36 -2.79 10.95 6.19
C ASP A 36 -2.02 11.07 7.50
N GLU A 37 -1.87 12.29 7.97
CA GLU A 37 -1.08 12.57 9.16
C GLU A 37 -1.72 12.05 10.45
N THR A 38 -2.98 11.63 10.38
CA THR A 38 -3.67 11.09 11.55
C THR A 38 -3.36 9.62 11.82
N VAL A 39 -2.78 8.91 10.84
CA VAL A 39 -2.45 7.50 11.04
C VAL A 39 -1.12 7.38 11.78
N ARG A 40 -1.01 6.37 12.62
CA ARG A 40 0.20 6.15 13.41
C ARG A 40 1.27 5.40 12.63
N GLN A 41 0.84 4.60 11.68
CA GLN A 41 1.74 3.82 10.83
C GLN A 41 1.10 3.65 9.47
N ALA A 42 1.90 3.27 8.49
CA ALA A 42 1.39 2.98 7.16
C ALA A 42 0.45 1.79 7.22
N TRP A 43 -0.60 1.82 6.41
CA TRP A 43 -1.51 0.69 6.31
C TRP A 43 -2.04 0.59 4.88
N LEU A 44 -2.37 -0.62 4.50
CA LEU A 44 -2.89 -0.93 3.19
C LEU A 44 -4.26 -1.57 3.33
N GLU A 45 -5.24 -1.07 2.59
CA GLU A 45 -6.54 -1.70 2.50
C GLU A 45 -6.67 -2.38 1.14
N ASP A 46 -7.03 -3.65 1.15
CA ASP A 46 -7.28 -4.40 -0.08
C ASP A 46 -8.79 -4.54 -0.25
N TYR A 47 -9.34 -3.79 -1.18
CA TYR A 47 -10.80 -3.77 -1.39
C TYR A 47 -11.33 -5.06 -2.00
N GLU A 48 -10.47 -5.86 -2.61
CA GLU A 48 -10.90 -7.13 -3.19
C GLU A 48 -11.10 -8.20 -2.13
N THR A 49 -10.22 -8.25 -1.13
CA THR A 49 -10.31 -9.26 -0.08
C THR A 49 -10.91 -8.72 1.22
N GLY A 50 -10.99 -7.40 1.37
CA GLY A 50 -11.44 -6.77 2.60
C GLY A 50 -10.42 -6.77 3.71
N GLN A 51 -9.17 -7.12 3.40
CA GLN A 51 -8.12 -7.18 4.42
C GLN A 51 -7.43 -5.82 4.58
N THR A 52 -6.97 -5.57 5.79
CA THR A 52 -6.17 -4.39 6.11
C THR A 52 -4.85 -4.86 6.70
N ILE A 53 -3.76 -4.36 6.14
CA ILE A 53 -2.41 -4.75 6.55
C ILE A 53 -1.70 -3.53 7.12
N TYR A 54 -1.05 -3.66 8.26
CA TYR A 54 -0.40 -2.56 8.97
C TYR A 54 1.11 -2.72 8.96
N GLY A 55 1.80 -1.61 8.69
CA GLY A 55 3.25 -1.56 8.73
C GLY A 55 3.90 -1.88 7.40
N LEU A 56 4.96 -1.15 7.04
CA LEU A 56 5.62 -1.32 5.74
C LEU A 56 6.12 -2.74 5.49
N PRO A 57 6.79 -3.41 6.45
CA PRO A 57 7.27 -4.77 6.20
C PRO A 57 6.14 -5.75 5.89
N GLU A 58 5.04 -5.65 6.61
CA GLU A 58 3.90 -6.54 6.40
C GLU A 58 3.21 -6.25 5.06
N ILE A 59 3.12 -4.97 4.70
CA ILE A 59 2.52 -4.57 3.43
C ILE A 59 3.37 -5.09 2.28
N GLU A 60 4.69 -4.96 2.39
CA GLU A 60 5.59 -5.43 1.36
C GLU A 60 5.44 -6.93 1.15
N GLU A 61 5.41 -7.68 2.24
CA GLU A 61 5.25 -9.13 2.16
C GLU A 61 3.92 -9.52 1.53
N TYR A 62 2.85 -8.83 1.93
CA TYR A 62 1.52 -9.11 1.38
C TYR A 62 1.50 -8.88 -0.15
N LEU A 63 2.04 -7.75 -0.59
CA LEU A 63 2.07 -7.41 -2.00
C LEU A 63 3.00 -8.34 -2.78
N GLU A 64 4.13 -8.71 -2.22
CA GLU A 64 5.04 -9.65 -2.87
C GLU A 64 4.37 -10.99 -3.11
N ASN A 65 3.62 -11.49 -2.14
CA ASN A 65 2.92 -12.75 -2.28
C ASN A 65 1.86 -12.69 -3.38
N LEU A 66 1.22 -11.54 -3.53
CA LEU A 66 0.21 -11.37 -4.57
C LEU A 66 0.82 -11.36 -5.97
N VAL A 67 1.95 -10.68 -6.15
CA VAL A 67 2.56 -10.61 -7.48
C VAL A 67 3.29 -11.88 -7.86
N GLN A 68 3.66 -12.71 -6.89
CA GLN A 68 4.33 -13.98 -7.14
C GLN A 68 3.38 -15.14 -7.35
N SER A 69 2.12 -14.97 -7.05
CA SER A 69 1.13 -16.03 -7.15
C SER A 69 0.57 -16.18 -8.56
#